data_7d2bc30d401be663181f3936c71bd2cf
#
_entry.id   7d2bc30d401be663181f3936c71bd2cf
#
_cell.length_a   1.000
_cell.length_b   1.000
_cell.length_c   1.000
_cell.angle_alpha   90.00
_cell.angle_beta   90.00
_cell.angle_gamma   90.00
#
_symmetry.space_group_name_H-M   'P 1'
#
loop_
_entity.id
_entity.type
_entity.pdbx_description
1 polymer ?
#
loop_
_entity_poly.entity_id
_entity_poly.type
_entity_poly.pdbx_seq_one_letter_code
_entity_poly.pdbx_strand_id
1 'polypeptide(L)'
;MGKKRTRVRNVILPWEHYGGFFRRSGISRARPVLLTVALIMVFVFFAHRERTESRIRATQASLLVLRGAVDAYRADNAGTCPSELAELERKNYVKKLPLDAWGRPFLLTCPGLFRPDGYELSSAGPDGIPGGLDRVE
;
A
#
# COMPACT_ATOMS: atom_id res chain seq x y z
N MET A 1 50.17 -17.50 -66.59
CA MET A 1 49.74 -17.92 -65.24
C MET A 1 48.59 -17.06 -64.84
N GLY A 2 47.37 -17.58 -64.98
CA GLY A 2 46.12 -16.84 -64.70
C GLY A 2 45.66 -17.08 -63.28
N LYS A 3 45.56 -16.03 -62.46
CA LYS A 3 45.14 -16.07 -61.09
C LYS A 3 43.57 -16.09 -61.05
N LYS A 4 42.94 -17.25 -60.70
CA LYS A 4 41.55 -17.39 -60.53
C LYS A 4 41.08 -16.59 -59.27
N ARG A 5 40.32 -15.51 -59.46
CA ARG A 5 39.63 -14.79 -58.38
C ARG A 5 38.42 -15.64 -57.94
N THR A 6 38.51 -16.18 -56.76
CA THR A 6 37.36 -16.78 -56.08
C THR A 6 36.39 -15.69 -55.68
N ARG A 7 35.19 -15.73 -56.27
CA ARG A 7 34.06 -14.84 -55.93
C ARG A 7 33.46 -15.32 -54.62
N VAL A 8 33.76 -14.62 -53.55
CA VAL A 8 33.09 -14.86 -52.24
C VAL A 8 31.62 -14.46 -52.40
N ARG A 9 30.72 -15.44 -52.33
CA ARG A 9 29.28 -15.19 -52.27
C ARG A 9 28.99 -14.70 -50.85
N ASN A 10 28.61 -13.44 -50.71
CA ASN A 10 28.07 -12.92 -49.46
C ASN A 10 26.70 -13.59 -49.24
N VAL A 11 26.65 -14.52 -48.32
CA VAL A 11 25.41 -15.12 -47.84
C VAL A 11 24.78 -14.12 -46.88
N ILE A 12 23.77 -13.39 -47.34
CA ILE A 12 22.97 -12.48 -46.49
C ILE A 12 22.05 -13.37 -45.68
N LEU A 13 22.27 -13.42 -44.36
CA LEU A 13 21.44 -14.16 -43.44
C LEU A 13 20.15 -13.38 -43.17
N PRO A 14 18.97 -14.05 -43.12
CA PRO A 14 17.65 -13.37 -43.03
C PRO A 14 17.46 -12.48 -41.81
N TRP A 15 18.29 -12.60 -40.79
CA TRP A 15 18.19 -11.83 -39.53
C TRP A 15 18.99 -10.52 -39.51
N GLU A 16 19.83 -10.26 -40.54
CA GLU A 16 20.55 -8.98 -40.62
C GLU A 16 19.66 -7.77 -40.91
N HIS A 17 18.41 -8.00 -41.37
CA HIS A 17 17.47 -6.93 -41.68
C HIS A 17 16.69 -6.36 -40.48
N TYR A 18 16.82 -6.95 -39.30
CA TYR A 18 16.07 -6.47 -38.12
C TYR A 18 16.66 -5.19 -37.48
N GLY A 19 17.79 -4.71 -37.92
CA GLY A 19 18.41 -3.50 -37.34
C GLY A 19 17.89 -2.16 -37.86
N GLY A 20 17.02 -2.15 -38.89
CA GLY A 20 16.66 -0.93 -39.62
C GLY A 20 15.40 -0.20 -39.16
N PHE A 21 14.46 -0.89 -38.51
CA PHE A 21 13.16 -0.31 -38.20
C PHE A 21 13.22 0.71 -37.04
N PHE A 22 14.00 0.44 -36.01
CA PHE A 22 14.19 1.34 -34.86
C PHE A 22 15.08 2.56 -35.15
N ARG A 23 15.85 2.56 -36.24
CA ARG A 23 16.76 3.65 -36.60
C ARG A 23 16.08 4.78 -37.38
N ARG A 24 14.89 4.50 -37.98
CA ARG A 24 14.17 5.44 -38.82
C ARG A 24 13.09 6.26 -38.08
N SER A 25 12.62 5.74 -36.97
CA SER A 25 11.72 6.48 -36.06
C SER A 25 12.60 7.36 -35.17
N GLY A 26 12.34 8.65 -35.07
CA GLY A 26 13.08 9.62 -34.25
C GLY A 26 13.16 9.32 -32.74
N ILE A 27 12.99 8.07 -32.36
CA ILE A 27 13.05 7.46 -31.03
C ILE A 27 14.43 7.62 -30.37
N SER A 28 15.49 7.82 -31.17
CA SER A 28 16.83 8.04 -30.60
C SER A 28 16.90 9.33 -29.77
N ARG A 29 16.11 10.36 -30.11
CA ARG A 29 16.00 11.60 -29.34
C ARG A 29 14.99 11.49 -28.17
N ALA A 30 14.03 10.57 -28.27
CA ALA A 30 13.05 10.32 -27.23
C ALA A 30 13.55 9.38 -26.12
N ARG A 31 14.62 8.62 -26.35
CA ARG A 31 15.19 7.70 -25.35
C ARG A 31 15.47 8.34 -23.99
N PRO A 32 16.19 9.48 -23.88
CA PRO A 32 16.42 10.09 -22.58
C PRO A 32 15.12 10.55 -21.91
N VAL A 33 14.17 11.06 -22.70
CA VAL A 33 12.86 11.47 -22.17
C VAL A 33 12.06 10.27 -21.64
N LEU A 34 12.05 9.15 -22.35
CA LEU A 34 11.39 7.93 -21.90
C LEU A 34 12.04 7.36 -20.64
N LEU A 35 13.37 7.39 -20.55
CA LEU A 35 14.09 6.95 -19.36
C LEU A 35 13.80 7.85 -18.15
N THR A 36 13.76 9.16 -18.32
CA THR A 36 13.41 10.08 -17.23
C THR A 36 11.98 9.91 -16.76
N VAL A 37 11.02 9.74 -17.67
CA VAL A 37 9.62 9.46 -17.34
C VAL A 37 9.49 8.13 -16.59
N ALA A 38 10.19 7.08 -17.06
CA ALA A 38 10.19 5.79 -16.38
C ALA A 38 10.77 5.89 -14.96
N LEU A 39 11.88 6.61 -14.77
CA LEU A 39 12.49 6.84 -13.46
C LEU A 39 11.54 7.61 -12.53
N ILE A 40 10.87 8.65 -13.03
CA ILE A 40 9.89 9.41 -12.27
C ILE A 40 8.72 8.51 -11.86
N MET A 41 8.19 7.68 -12.77
CA MET A 41 7.10 6.76 -12.45
C MET A 41 7.51 5.75 -11.37
N VAL A 42 8.70 5.19 -11.47
CA VAL A 42 9.26 4.28 -10.46
C VAL A 42 9.39 4.99 -9.11
N PHE A 43 9.94 6.20 -9.11
CA PHE A 43 10.09 6.99 -7.88
C PHE A 43 8.74 7.31 -7.24
N VAL A 44 7.76 7.77 -8.03
CA VAL A 44 6.40 8.04 -7.55
C VAL A 44 5.74 6.78 -7.00
N PHE A 45 5.91 5.65 -7.67
CA PHE A 45 5.39 4.36 -7.22
C PHE A 45 5.96 3.95 -5.85
N PHE A 46 7.28 4.03 -5.67
CA PHE A 46 7.91 3.72 -4.38
C PHE A 46 7.51 4.71 -3.29
N ALA A 47 7.48 6.01 -3.58
CA ALA A 47 7.05 7.02 -2.62
C ALA A 47 5.60 6.83 -2.19
N HIS A 48 4.73 6.39 -3.10
CA HIS A 48 3.34 6.11 -2.78
C HIS A 48 3.20 4.87 -1.89
N ARG A 49 3.97 3.84 -2.17
CA ARG A 49 4.00 2.61 -1.38
C ARG A 49 4.47 2.86 0.05
N GLU A 50 5.57 3.59 0.24
CA GLU A 50 6.07 3.93 1.58
C GLU A 50 5.07 4.74 2.41
N ARG A 51 4.36 5.68 1.79
CA ARG A 51 3.32 6.46 2.47
C ARG A 51 2.17 5.58 2.97
N THR A 52 1.79 4.58 2.21
CA THR A 52 0.71 3.66 2.61
C THR A 52 1.15 2.78 3.78
N GLU A 53 2.36 2.22 3.73
CA GLU A 53 2.88 1.40 4.83
C GLU A 53 3.06 2.20 6.13
N SER A 54 3.52 3.45 6.04
CA SER A 54 3.66 4.31 7.22
C SER A 54 2.30 4.64 7.85
N ARG A 55 1.26 4.85 7.04
CA ARG A 55 -0.12 5.06 7.52
C ARG A 55 -0.69 3.83 8.21
N ILE A 56 -0.47 2.64 7.67
CA ILE A 56 -0.90 1.39 8.29
C ILE A 56 -0.24 1.24 9.68
N ARG A 57 1.06 1.46 9.78
CA ARG A 57 1.78 1.39 11.07
C ARG A 57 1.25 2.42 12.09
N ALA A 58 0.99 3.64 11.64
CA ALA A 58 0.42 4.67 12.50
C ALA A 58 -0.98 4.29 13.00
N THR A 59 -1.82 3.70 12.13
CA THR A 59 -3.14 3.19 12.49
C THR A 59 -3.06 2.06 13.49
N GLN A 60 -2.12 1.11 13.31
CA GLN A 60 -1.88 0.01 14.26
C GLN A 60 -1.43 0.53 15.63
N ALA A 61 -0.56 1.54 15.68
CA ALA A 61 -0.16 2.16 16.93
C ALA A 61 -1.37 2.80 17.67
N SER A 62 -2.24 3.47 16.94
CA SER A 62 -3.48 4.05 17.49
C SER A 62 -4.45 2.97 18.00
N LEU A 63 -4.55 1.83 17.27
CA LEU A 63 -5.34 0.68 17.72
C LEU A 63 -4.82 0.09 19.02
N LEU A 64 -3.51 -0.02 19.21
CA LEU A 64 -2.93 -0.52 20.47
C LEU A 64 -3.28 0.38 21.65
N VAL A 65 -3.25 1.70 21.46
CA VAL A 65 -3.67 2.65 22.52
C VAL A 65 -5.15 2.46 22.86
N LEU A 66 -6.02 2.33 21.85
CA LEU A 66 -7.45 2.10 22.07
C LEU A 66 -7.73 0.75 22.72
N ARG A 67 -7.02 -0.31 22.33
CA ARG A 67 -7.15 -1.63 22.99
C ARG A 67 -6.84 -1.52 24.48
N GLY A 68 -5.73 -0.89 24.84
CA GLY A 68 -5.39 -0.66 26.24
C GLY A 68 -6.48 0.11 27.01
N ALA A 69 -7.11 1.09 26.38
CA ALA A 69 -8.19 1.85 27.00
C ALA A 69 -9.50 1.04 27.16
N VAL A 70 -9.86 0.23 26.14
CA VAL A 70 -11.00 -0.68 26.23
C VAL A 70 -10.78 -1.75 27.30
N ASP A 71 -9.57 -2.31 27.38
CA ASP A 71 -9.22 -3.31 28.38
C ASP A 71 -9.29 -2.74 29.79
N ALA A 72 -8.75 -1.53 30.00
CA ALA A 72 -8.88 -0.83 31.29
C ALA A 72 -10.33 -0.55 31.66
N TYR A 73 -11.13 -0.06 30.70
CA TYR A 73 -12.56 0.14 30.90
C TYR A 73 -13.27 -1.15 31.32
N ARG A 74 -12.99 -2.26 30.63
CA ARG A 74 -13.59 -3.58 30.93
C ARG A 74 -13.16 -4.10 32.31
N ALA A 75 -11.91 -3.89 32.70
CA ALA A 75 -11.42 -4.27 34.01
C ALA A 75 -12.20 -3.56 35.12
N ASP A 76 -12.47 -2.27 34.95
CA ASP A 76 -13.21 -1.45 35.94
C ASP A 76 -14.74 -1.67 35.92
N ASN A 77 -15.27 -2.21 34.83
CA ASN A 77 -16.72 -2.38 34.63
C ASN A 77 -17.14 -3.87 34.51
N ALA A 78 -16.53 -4.76 35.27
CA ALA A 78 -16.87 -6.19 35.37
C ALA A 78 -16.89 -6.91 33.99
N GLY A 79 -16.00 -6.55 33.08
CA GLY A 79 -15.88 -7.17 31.77
C GLY A 79 -16.83 -6.61 30.71
N THR A 80 -17.68 -5.66 31.06
CA THR A 80 -18.61 -5.05 30.09
C THR A 80 -17.88 -4.10 29.16
N CYS A 81 -18.32 -4.06 27.90
CA CYS A 81 -17.77 -3.12 26.91
C CYS A 81 -18.41 -1.73 27.04
N PRO A 82 -17.67 -0.68 26.61
CA PRO A 82 -18.30 0.63 26.46
C PRO A 82 -19.35 0.58 25.34
N SER A 83 -20.43 1.35 25.50
CA SER A 83 -21.48 1.44 24.50
C SER A 83 -21.00 2.08 23.18
N GLU A 84 -20.04 2.97 23.30
CA GLU A 84 -19.36 3.67 22.18
C GLU A 84 -17.94 4.07 22.59
N LEU A 85 -17.06 4.22 21.62
CA LEU A 85 -15.67 4.65 21.90
C LEU A 85 -15.59 6.03 22.57
N ALA A 86 -16.56 6.92 22.32
CA ALA A 86 -16.61 8.24 22.95
C ALA A 86 -16.74 8.17 24.47
N GLU A 87 -17.26 7.07 25.02
CA GLU A 87 -17.34 6.85 26.46
C GLU A 87 -15.95 6.75 27.11
N LEU A 88 -14.95 6.21 26.38
CA LEU A 88 -13.58 6.14 26.86
C LEU A 88 -12.94 7.52 27.08
N GLU A 89 -13.28 8.47 26.21
CA GLU A 89 -12.84 9.87 26.35
C GLU A 89 -13.58 10.55 27.51
N ARG A 90 -14.89 10.39 27.59
CA ARG A 90 -15.72 10.96 28.69
C ARG A 90 -15.31 10.47 30.06
N LYS A 91 -14.88 9.22 30.18
CA LYS A 91 -14.43 8.60 31.44
C LYS A 91 -12.90 8.70 31.66
N ASN A 92 -12.19 9.47 30.81
CA ASN A 92 -10.75 9.70 30.89
C ASN A 92 -9.85 8.47 30.74
N TYR A 93 -10.30 7.38 30.12
CA TYR A 93 -9.44 6.26 29.74
C TYR A 93 -8.50 6.63 28.58
N VAL A 94 -8.91 7.59 27.73
CA VAL A 94 -8.07 8.25 26.73
C VAL A 94 -8.27 9.75 26.83
N LYS A 95 -7.22 10.52 26.60
CA LYS A 95 -7.30 11.99 26.58
C LYS A 95 -8.10 12.53 25.39
N LYS A 96 -7.98 11.86 24.26
CA LYS A 96 -8.66 12.16 23.01
C LYS A 96 -8.74 10.88 22.19
N LEU A 97 -9.88 10.62 21.58
CA LEU A 97 -10.05 9.50 20.67
C LEU A 97 -9.12 9.70 19.45
N PRO A 98 -8.21 8.76 19.20
CA PRO A 98 -7.39 8.82 18.00
C PRO A 98 -8.28 8.51 16.79
N LEU A 99 -7.87 9.08 15.65
CA LEU A 99 -8.38 8.71 14.33
C LEU A 99 -7.34 7.80 13.65
N ASP A 100 -7.80 7.06 12.66
CA ASP A 100 -6.89 6.31 11.80
C ASP A 100 -6.04 7.26 10.93
N ALA A 101 -5.07 6.73 10.21
CA ALA A 101 -4.18 7.54 9.36
C ALA A 101 -4.87 8.15 8.13
N TRP A 102 -6.14 7.84 7.91
CA TRP A 102 -6.98 8.44 6.87
C TRP A 102 -8.00 9.42 7.44
N GLY A 103 -7.94 9.70 8.76
CA GLY A 103 -8.78 10.66 9.46
C GLY A 103 -10.17 10.13 9.83
N ARG A 104 -10.36 8.81 9.89
CA ARG A 104 -11.63 8.17 10.19
C ARG A 104 -11.67 7.63 11.62
N PRO A 105 -12.86 7.54 12.24
CA PRO A 105 -13.01 6.90 13.54
C PRO A 105 -12.78 5.39 13.44
N PHE A 106 -12.32 4.81 14.53
CA PHE A 106 -12.26 3.36 14.70
C PHE A 106 -13.63 2.77 14.97
N LEU A 107 -13.80 1.51 14.62
CA LEU A 107 -15.01 0.73 14.84
C LEU A 107 -14.78 -0.23 16.00
N LEU A 108 -15.69 -0.22 16.96
CA LEU A 108 -15.74 -1.16 18.07
C LEU A 108 -16.94 -2.09 17.87
N THR A 109 -16.68 -3.39 17.88
CA THR A 109 -17.71 -4.43 17.87
C THR A 109 -17.59 -5.22 19.17
N CYS A 110 -18.62 -5.18 20.00
CA CYS A 110 -18.69 -5.91 21.24
C CYS A 110 -20.12 -6.44 21.48
N PRO A 111 -20.30 -7.76 21.66
CA PRO A 111 -19.28 -8.81 21.66
C PRO A 111 -18.60 -8.97 20.29
N GLY A 112 -17.38 -9.48 20.27
CA GLY A 112 -16.64 -9.71 19.04
C GLY A 112 -17.25 -10.82 18.19
N LEU A 113 -17.18 -10.69 16.87
CA LEU A 113 -17.73 -11.70 15.94
C LEU A 113 -16.97 -13.03 16.02
N PHE A 114 -15.66 -12.99 16.22
CA PHE A 114 -14.81 -14.19 16.33
C PHE A 114 -14.51 -14.58 17.78
N ARG A 115 -14.77 -13.69 18.75
CA ARG A 115 -14.56 -13.92 20.19
C ARG A 115 -15.78 -13.41 20.96
N PRO A 116 -16.74 -14.28 21.28
CA PRO A 116 -17.95 -13.87 21.98
C PRO A 116 -17.66 -13.20 23.35
N ASP A 117 -16.60 -13.62 24.02
CA ASP A 117 -16.19 -13.06 25.34
C ASP A 117 -15.26 -11.83 25.19
N GLY A 118 -14.99 -11.41 23.97
CA GLY A 118 -14.08 -10.33 23.64
C GLY A 118 -14.73 -9.18 22.89
N TYR A 119 -13.90 -8.35 22.31
CA TYR A 119 -14.29 -7.26 21.42
C TYR A 119 -13.35 -7.23 20.21
N GLU A 120 -13.79 -6.56 19.17
CA GLU A 120 -13.00 -6.29 17.96
C GLU A 120 -12.90 -4.79 17.75
N LEU A 121 -11.68 -4.34 17.49
CA LEU A 121 -11.36 -2.97 17.12
C LEU A 121 -10.73 -2.98 15.74
N SER A 122 -11.31 -2.22 14.82
CA SER A 122 -10.81 -2.13 13.45
C SER A 122 -10.90 -0.71 12.89
N SER A 123 -10.03 -0.42 11.91
CA SER A 123 -10.15 0.74 11.03
C SER A 123 -10.76 0.28 9.71
N ALA A 124 -11.52 1.15 9.08
CA ALA A 124 -12.06 0.91 7.73
C ALA A 124 -10.98 0.93 6.64
N GLY A 125 -9.73 1.26 7.00
CA GLY A 125 -8.61 1.24 6.05
C GLY A 125 -8.64 2.36 5.00
N PRO A 126 -7.83 2.24 3.95
CA PRO A 126 -7.71 3.26 2.91
C PRO A 126 -8.97 3.44 2.06
N ASP A 127 -9.75 2.39 1.84
CA ASP A 127 -10.99 2.43 1.05
C ASP A 127 -12.20 2.99 1.83
N GLY A 128 -12.14 2.92 3.16
CA GLY A 128 -13.19 3.41 4.04
C GLY A 128 -14.41 2.50 4.13
N ILE A 129 -14.29 1.26 3.68
CA ILE A 129 -15.37 0.28 3.74
C ILE A 129 -15.22 -0.54 5.02
N PRO A 130 -16.16 -0.43 5.98
CA PRO A 130 -16.13 -1.24 7.19
C PRO A 130 -16.16 -2.74 6.84
N GLY A 131 -15.20 -3.49 7.37
CA GLY A 131 -15.10 -4.94 7.10
C GLY A 131 -14.51 -5.29 5.72
N GLY A 132 -14.00 -4.31 4.96
CA GLY A 132 -13.29 -4.54 3.70
C GLY A 132 -12.00 -5.36 3.87
N LEU A 133 -11.41 -5.78 2.74
CA LEU A 133 -10.15 -6.53 2.73
C LEU A 133 -8.94 -5.71 3.23
N ASP A 134 -9.05 -4.39 3.15
CA ASP A 134 -8.00 -3.43 3.53
C ASP A 134 -8.17 -2.92 4.98
N ARG A 135 -9.04 -3.55 5.78
CA ARG A 135 -9.23 -3.19 7.19
C ARG A 135 -7.94 -3.43 7.98
N VAL A 136 -7.64 -2.55 8.92
CA VAL A 136 -6.51 -2.67 9.84
C VAL A 136 -7.04 -3.07 11.22
N GLU A 137 -6.50 -4.16 11.76
CA GLU A 137 -6.84 -4.73 13.08
C GLU A 137 -5.67 -4.64 14.05
#